data_c3af20ecd39ba4e1f72ade7043ac785d
#
_entry.id   c3af20ecd39ba4e1f72ade7043ac785d
#
_cell.length_a   1.000
_cell.length_b   1.000
_cell.length_c   1.000
_cell.angle_alpha   90.00
_cell.angle_beta   90.00
_cell.angle_gamma   90.00
#
_symmetry.space_group_name_H-M   'P 1'
#
loop_
_entity.id
_entity.type
_entity.pdbx_description
1 polymer ?
#
loop_
_entity_poly.entity_id
_entity_poly.type
_entity_poly.pdbx_seq_one_letter_code
_entity_poly.pdbx_strand_id
1 'polypeptide(L)'
;MSFEQTVFQRAVTQLEQDVATHRRKQEALRQKIGRHVPRVAQIEHEMRRISIKLCRSTFDRRVNLDQLDEQMSALRRERAALLVEHGYDHEALDEAPLCRICDDSGWQPDGKGMCACLRRCCVQQQMRELSNTLALGGQSFSAFRLDYYSADVDPAMGISPRQNMEKVLDHCKAFARQFRPDGGNLLFSGGTGLGKTYLSACIAQEVSASEHSVVYDTAVNILRRFEQEKFRTDDTARDETRRYIGCDLLIMDDLGCETLSPYSMTFLYDLLNTRLVNQKATVISTNLNPVELKKRYSPQIFSRLMGECRLHPFFGEDIRLLKKRF
;
A
#
# COMPACT_ATOMS: atom_id res chain seq x y z
N MET A 1 7.16 10.97 -3.83
CA MET A 1 6.10 9.94 -3.89
C MET A 1 6.44 8.89 -2.84
N SER A 2 5.50 8.47 -2.01
CA SER A 2 5.77 7.54 -0.90
C SER A 2 5.86 6.08 -1.34
N PHE A 3 5.20 5.68 -2.44
CA PHE A 3 5.22 4.31 -2.93
C PHE A 3 6.46 4.01 -3.78
N GLU A 4 6.88 2.74 -3.79
CA GLU A 4 7.95 2.24 -4.65
C GLU A 4 7.60 2.44 -6.13
N GLN A 5 8.60 2.74 -6.97
CA GLN A 5 8.38 3.05 -8.38
C GLN A 5 7.75 1.88 -9.14
N THR A 6 8.15 0.64 -8.84
CA THR A 6 7.56 -0.57 -9.46
C THR A 6 6.11 -0.77 -9.05
N VAL A 7 5.78 -0.55 -7.77
CA VAL A 7 4.40 -0.56 -7.25
C VAL A 7 3.58 0.52 -7.93
N PHE A 8 4.13 1.72 -8.04
CA PHE A 8 3.46 2.85 -8.68
C PHE A 8 3.18 2.59 -10.16
N GLN A 9 4.16 2.11 -10.93
CA GLN A 9 3.98 1.78 -12.36
C GLN A 9 2.90 0.71 -12.56
N ARG A 10 2.90 -0.36 -11.75
CA ARG A 10 1.85 -1.39 -11.80
C ARG A 10 0.48 -0.84 -11.41
N ALA A 11 0.43 0.08 -10.46
CA ALA A 11 -0.82 0.73 -10.05
C ALA A 11 -1.40 1.61 -11.15
N VAL A 12 -0.57 2.35 -11.88
CA VAL A 12 -0.99 3.13 -13.05
C VAL A 12 -1.56 2.20 -14.12
N THR A 13 -0.84 1.14 -14.47
CA THR A 13 -1.31 0.14 -15.44
C THR A 13 -2.64 -0.50 -14.99
N GLN A 14 -2.80 -0.80 -13.71
CA GLN A 14 -4.05 -1.34 -13.16
C GLN A 14 -5.19 -0.34 -13.30
N LEU A 15 -4.97 0.94 -12.96
CA LEU A 15 -5.98 1.98 -13.12
C LEU A 15 -6.42 2.13 -14.59
N GLU A 16 -5.47 2.14 -15.53
CA GLU A 16 -5.76 2.20 -16.97
C GLU A 16 -6.61 1.00 -17.42
N GLN A 17 -6.31 -0.20 -16.93
CA GLN A 17 -7.09 -1.40 -17.22
C GLN A 17 -8.51 -1.33 -16.64
N ASP A 18 -8.65 -0.83 -15.40
CA ASP A 18 -9.94 -0.66 -14.75
C ASP A 18 -10.82 0.34 -15.50
N VAL A 19 -10.23 1.47 -15.92
CA VAL A 19 -10.90 2.49 -16.75
C VAL A 19 -11.30 1.90 -18.10
N ALA A 20 -10.41 1.18 -18.77
CA ALA A 20 -10.73 0.54 -20.07
C ALA A 20 -11.86 -0.49 -19.92
N THR A 21 -11.86 -1.24 -18.82
CA THR A 21 -12.90 -2.22 -18.53
C THR A 21 -14.24 -1.53 -18.24
N HIS A 22 -14.23 -0.43 -17.50
CA HIS A 22 -15.41 0.39 -17.25
C HIS A 22 -16.02 0.91 -18.56
N ARG A 23 -15.21 1.52 -19.43
CA ARG A 23 -15.63 2.00 -20.75
C ARG A 23 -16.22 0.90 -21.63
N ARG A 24 -15.60 -0.29 -21.64
CA ARG A 24 -16.15 -1.46 -22.36
C ARG A 24 -17.52 -1.89 -21.83
N LYS A 25 -17.70 -1.87 -20.50
CA LYS A 25 -19.01 -2.19 -19.89
C LYS A 25 -20.07 -1.17 -20.26
N GLN A 26 -19.73 0.13 -20.24
CA GLN A 26 -20.64 1.20 -20.66
C GLN A 26 -21.03 1.05 -22.15
N GLU A 27 -20.06 0.77 -23.01
CA GLU A 27 -20.33 0.57 -24.44
C GLU A 27 -21.19 -0.67 -24.71
N ALA A 28 -20.93 -1.78 -24.01
CA ALA A 28 -21.76 -2.98 -24.09
C ALA A 28 -23.20 -2.72 -23.63
N LEU A 29 -23.37 -1.94 -22.55
CA LEU A 29 -24.70 -1.53 -22.07
C LEU A 29 -25.40 -0.64 -23.10
N ARG A 30 -24.71 0.33 -23.69
CA ARG A 30 -25.23 1.21 -24.77
C ARG A 30 -25.71 0.39 -25.97
N GLN A 31 -24.92 -0.59 -26.38
CA GLN A 31 -25.31 -1.49 -27.48
C GLN A 31 -26.51 -2.38 -27.12
N LYS A 32 -26.56 -2.90 -25.90
CA LYS A 32 -27.71 -3.70 -25.43
C LYS A 32 -28.98 -2.88 -25.42
N ILE A 33 -28.95 -1.67 -24.85
CA ILE A 33 -30.09 -0.75 -24.79
C ILE A 33 -30.50 -0.33 -26.19
N GLY A 34 -29.56 0.04 -27.08
CA GLY A 34 -29.84 0.43 -28.44
C GLY A 34 -30.51 -0.65 -29.28
N ARG A 35 -30.22 -1.95 -29.02
CA ARG A 35 -30.93 -3.08 -29.65
C ARG A 35 -32.34 -3.27 -29.09
N HIS A 36 -32.52 -3.04 -27.80
CA HIS A 36 -33.79 -3.21 -27.11
C HIS A 36 -34.75 -2.03 -27.38
N VAL A 37 -34.21 -0.81 -27.44
CA VAL A 37 -34.95 0.44 -27.68
C VAL A 37 -34.29 1.20 -28.82
N PRO A 38 -34.64 0.91 -30.10
CA PRO A 38 -33.98 1.50 -31.27
C PRO A 38 -34.05 3.02 -31.31
N ARG A 39 -35.11 3.62 -30.74
CA ARG A 39 -35.26 5.09 -30.69
C ARG A 39 -34.17 5.72 -29.82
N VAL A 40 -33.76 5.07 -28.75
CA VAL A 40 -32.64 5.53 -27.91
C VAL A 40 -31.33 5.57 -28.68
N ALA A 41 -31.05 4.57 -29.55
CA ALA A 41 -29.87 4.59 -30.41
C ALA A 41 -29.91 5.76 -31.43
N GLN A 42 -31.09 6.09 -32.00
CA GLN A 42 -31.26 7.25 -32.85
C GLN A 42 -30.98 8.57 -32.11
N ILE A 43 -31.54 8.72 -30.92
CA ILE A 43 -31.32 9.89 -30.04
C ILE A 43 -29.82 10.06 -29.73
N GLU A 44 -29.13 9.01 -29.37
CA GLU A 44 -27.67 9.03 -29.14
C GLU A 44 -26.88 9.51 -30.36
N HIS A 45 -27.30 9.07 -31.55
CA HIS A 45 -26.71 9.55 -32.82
C HIS A 45 -26.99 11.02 -33.07
N GLU A 46 -28.24 11.48 -32.88
CA GLU A 46 -28.63 12.88 -33.00
C GLU A 46 -27.86 13.76 -32.01
N MET A 47 -27.75 13.37 -30.75
CA MET A 47 -26.98 14.07 -29.72
C MET A 47 -25.50 14.21 -30.11
N ARG A 48 -24.87 13.13 -30.63
CA ARG A 48 -23.48 13.19 -31.11
C ARG A 48 -23.32 14.19 -32.27
N ARG A 49 -24.25 14.22 -33.19
CA ARG A 49 -24.24 15.21 -34.32
C ARG A 49 -24.32 16.65 -33.81
N ILE A 50 -25.15 16.90 -32.78
CA ILE A 50 -25.26 18.22 -32.14
C ILE A 50 -23.96 18.57 -31.42
N SER A 51 -23.39 17.64 -30.64
CA SER A 51 -22.11 17.85 -29.96
C SER A 51 -20.98 18.22 -30.94
N ILE A 52 -20.89 17.54 -32.09
CA ILE A 52 -19.91 17.88 -33.11
C ILE A 52 -20.14 19.29 -33.68
N LYS A 53 -21.40 19.70 -33.87
CA LYS A 53 -21.73 21.06 -34.34
C LYS A 53 -21.35 22.11 -33.27
N LEU A 54 -21.62 21.84 -31.97
CA LEU A 54 -21.23 22.70 -30.89
C LEU A 54 -19.70 22.86 -30.80
N CYS A 55 -18.93 21.78 -30.91
CA CYS A 55 -17.46 21.87 -30.96
C CYS A 55 -16.95 22.67 -32.17
N ARG A 56 -17.60 22.60 -33.31
CA ARG A 56 -17.22 23.38 -34.51
C ARG A 56 -17.65 24.85 -34.43
N SER A 57 -18.72 25.16 -33.73
CA SER A 57 -19.23 26.54 -33.54
C SER A 57 -18.29 27.45 -32.77
N THR A 58 -17.34 26.90 -32.02
CA THR A 58 -16.25 27.67 -31.40
C THR A 58 -15.43 28.45 -32.43
N PHE A 59 -15.45 28.02 -33.70
CA PHE A 59 -14.74 28.65 -34.83
C PHE A 59 -15.67 29.33 -35.84
N ASP A 60 -17.01 29.16 -35.74
CA ASP A 60 -17.99 29.74 -36.67
C ASP A 60 -19.13 30.47 -35.92
N ARG A 61 -19.09 31.81 -35.94
CA ARG A 61 -20.06 32.70 -35.25
C ARG A 61 -21.49 32.65 -35.81
N ARG A 62 -21.77 31.84 -36.82
CA ARG A 62 -23.09 31.78 -37.48
C ARG A 62 -24.02 30.73 -36.91
N VAL A 63 -23.58 29.95 -35.92
CA VAL A 63 -24.36 28.88 -35.31
C VAL A 63 -25.15 29.44 -34.13
N ASN A 64 -26.47 29.22 -34.16
CA ASN A 64 -27.34 29.58 -33.00
C ASN A 64 -27.16 28.56 -31.89
N LEU A 65 -26.35 28.93 -30.87
CA LEU A 65 -26.01 28.06 -29.72
C LEU A 65 -27.24 27.74 -28.89
N ASP A 66 -28.10 28.72 -28.65
CA ASP A 66 -29.31 28.53 -27.79
C ASP A 66 -30.25 27.47 -28.40
N GLN A 67 -30.45 27.48 -29.74
CA GLN A 67 -31.25 26.49 -30.41
C GLN A 67 -30.66 25.07 -30.34
N LEU A 68 -29.32 24.93 -30.39
CA LEU A 68 -28.68 23.63 -30.27
C LEU A 68 -28.76 23.10 -28.81
N ASP A 69 -28.67 23.98 -27.84
CA ASP A 69 -28.82 23.61 -26.42
C ASP A 69 -30.25 23.20 -26.06
N GLU A 70 -31.25 23.87 -26.64
CA GLU A 70 -32.65 23.46 -26.51
C GLU A 70 -32.90 22.08 -27.11
N GLN A 71 -32.39 21.83 -28.34
CA GLN A 71 -32.49 20.52 -28.99
C GLN A 71 -31.79 19.42 -28.18
N MET A 72 -30.59 19.69 -27.64
CA MET A 72 -29.87 18.75 -26.80
C MET A 72 -30.65 18.42 -25.55
N SER A 73 -31.24 19.43 -24.89
CA SER A 73 -32.04 19.27 -23.67
C SER A 73 -33.33 18.49 -23.93
N ALA A 74 -33.98 18.69 -25.07
CA ALA A 74 -35.16 17.92 -25.46
C ALA A 74 -34.82 16.45 -25.72
N LEU A 75 -33.73 16.16 -26.41
CA LEU A 75 -33.29 14.81 -26.71
C LEU A 75 -32.87 14.07 -25.41
N ARG A 76 -32.22 14.75 -24.48
CA ARG A 76 -31.89 14.18 -23.16
C ARG A 76 -33.14 13.80 -22.37
N ARG A 77 -34.16 14.63 -22.35
CA ARG A 77 -35.44 14.34 -21.68
C ARG A 77 -36.16 13.16 -22.35
N GLU A 78 -36.24 13.11 -23.69
CA GLU A 78 -36.84 11.99 -24.42
C GLU A 78 -36.08 10.68 -24.13
N ARG A 79 -34.74 10.70 -24.14
CA ARG A 79 -33.90 9.54 -23.81
C ARG A 79 -34.18 9.03 -22.42
N ALA A 80 -34.18 9.92 -21.39
CA ALA A 80 -34.44 9.56 -20.02
C ALA A 80 -35.81 8.93 -19.83
N ALA A 81 -36.86 9.48 -20.47
CA ALA A 81 -38.22 8.93 -20.40
C ALA A 81 -38.27 7.51 -20.99
N LEU A 82 -37.66 7.29 -22.15
CA LEU A 82 -37.62 5.97 -22.79
C LEU A 82 -36.82 4.95 -22.01
N LEU A 83 -35.72 5.36 -21.35
CA LEU A 83 -34.95 4.47 -20.51
C LEU A 83 -35.77 3.98 -19.32
N VAL A 84 -36.46 4.89 -18.62
CA VAL A 84 -37.33 4.55 -17.48
C VAL A 84 -38.50 3.67 -17.90
N GLU A 85 -39.14 3.98 -19.01
CA GLU A 85 -40.26 3.19 -19.55
C GLU A 85 -39.88 1.72 -19.82
N HIS A 86 -38.59 1.49 -20.20
CA HIS A 86 -38.08 0.16 -20.49
C HIS A 86 -37.30 -0.47 -19.29
N GLY A 87 -37.43 0.11 -18.09
CA GLY A 87 -36.86 -0.45 -16.84
C GLY A 87 -35.36 -0.23 -16.67
N TYR A 88 -34.80 0.76 -17.34
CA TYR A 88 -33.43 1.20 -17.15
C TYR A 88 -33.37 2.47 -16.29
N ASP A 89 -32.22 2.72 -15.65
CA ASP A 89 -31.97 3.99 -14.98
C ASP A 89 -31.95 5.14 -16.02
N HIS A 90 -32.47 6.30 -15.66
CA HIS A 90 -32.53 7.48 -16.54
C HIS A 90 -31.14 8.00 -16.94
N GLU A 91 -30.10 7.73 -16.11
CA GLU A 91 -28.71 8.08 -16.33
C GLU A 91 -27.87 6.90 -16.89
N ALA A 92 -28.47 5.74 -17.21
CA ALA A 92 -27.77 4.52 -17.59
C ALA A 92 -26.81 4.68 -18.79
N LEU A 93 -27.02 5.68 -19.65
CA LEU A 93 -26.19 5.98 -20.81
C LEU A 93 -25.35 7.24 -20.65
N ASP A 94 -25.36 7.88 -19.50
CA ASP A 94 -24.52 9.03 -19.25
C ASP A 94 -23.06 8.60 -19.16
N GLU A 95 -22.18 9.32 -19.84
CA GLU A 95 -20.75 9.06 -19.80
C GLU A 95 -20.21 9.56 -18.45
N ALA A 96 -20.11 8.64 -17.51
CA ALA A 96 -19.50 8.94 -16.24
C ALA A 96 -18.11 8.29 -16.15
N PRO A 97 -17.08 9.03 -15.75
CA PRO A 97 -15.77 8.45 -15.48
C PRO A 97 -15.87 7.46 -14.30
N LEU A 98 -14.97 6.48 -14.25
CA LEU A 98 -14.85 5.55 -13.13
C LEU A 98 -14.56 6.31 -11.83
N CYS A 99 -13.77 7.37 -11.91
CA CYS A 99 -13.48 8.28 -10.81
C CYS A 99 -13.90 9.71 -11.14
N ARG A 100 -15.01 10.16 -10.57
CA ARG A 100 -15.55 11.53 -10.74
C ARG A 100 -14.67 12.64 -10.14
N ILE A 101 -13.68 12.31 -9.30
CA ILE A 101 -12.82 13.31 -8.67
C ILE A 101 -11.70 13.75 -9.62
N CYS A 102 -11.14 12.82 -10.40
CA CYS A 102 -9.98 13.09 -11.24
C CYS A 102 -10.21 12.81 -12.71
N ASP A 103 -11.44 12.54 -13.13
CA ASP A 103 -11.80 12.16 -14.49
C ASP A 103 -10.88 11.08 -15.07
N ASP A 104 -10.65 10.03 -14.26
CA ASP A 104 -9.82 8.87 -14.58
C ASP A 104 -8.32 9.14 -14.78
N SER A 105 -7.85 10.36 -14.55
CA SER A 105 -6.43 10.72 -14.69
C SER A 105 -5.53 10.11 -13.61
N GLY A 106 -6.09 9.74 -12.46
CA GLY A 106 -5.34 9.28 -11.28
C GLY A 106 -4.70 10.40 -10.46
N TRP A 107 -4.83 11.68 -10.87
CA TRP A 107 -4.24 12.83 -10.20
C TRP A 107 -5.31 13.78 -9.69
N GLN A 108 -5.02 14.46 -8.59
CA GLN A 108 -5.94 15.49 -8.09
C GLN A 108 -6.02 16.67 -9.07
N PRO A 109 -7.21 17.30 -9.23
CA PRO A 109 -7.39 18.41 -10.17
C PRO A 109 -6.48 19.62 -9.92
N ASP A 110 -6.04 19.82 -8.66
CA ASP A 110 -5.11 20.87 -8.26
C ASP A 110 -3.63 20.54 -8.58
N GLY A 111 -3.34 19.37 -9.14
CA GLY A 111 -2.00 18.89 -9.48
C GLY A 111 -1.12 18.53 -8.29
N LYS A 112 -1.62 18.62 -7.04
CA LYS A 112 -0.81 18.48 -5.84
C LYS A 112 -0.65 17.05 -5.32
N GLY A 113 -1.15 16.06 -6.01
CA GLY A 113 -0.96 14.67 -5.56
C GLY A 113 -1.77 13.64 -6.30
N MET A 114 -1.63 12.38 -5.87
CA MET A 114 -2.41 11.28 -6.38
C MET A 114 -3.86 11.37 -5.90
N CYS A 115 -4.80 11.05 -6.80
CA CYS A 115 -6.19 10.85 -6.44
C CYS A 115 -6.35 9.56 -5.61
N ALA A 116 -7.41 9.48 -4.83
CA ALA A 116 -7.74 8.29 -4.02
C ALA A 116 -7.88 7.01 -4.87
N CYS A 117 -8.32 7.10 -6.12
CA CYS A 117 -8.43 5.95 -7.02
C CYS A 117 -7.05 5.34 -7.33
N LEU A 118 -6.05 6.15 -7.74
CA LEU A 118 -4.68 5.69 -8.00
C LEU A 118 -4.00 5.22 -6.72
N ARG A 119 -4.20 5.93 -5.60
CA ARG A 119 -3.65 5.53 -4.29
C ARG A 119 -4.17 4.16 -3.88
N ARG A 120 -5.46 3.87 -4.08
CA ARG A 120 -6.05 2.54 -3.83
C ARG A 120 -5.38 1.46 -4.68
N CYS A 121 -5.11 1.72 -5.96
CA CYS A 121 -4.36 0.80 -6.80
C CYS A 121 -2.94 0.56 -6.27
N CYS A 122 -2.23 1.61 -5.79
CA CYS A 122 -0.93 1.47 -5.16
C CYS A 122 -0.98 0.56 -3.92
N VAL A 123 -1.95 0.77 -3.03
CA VAL A 123 -2.17 -0.07 -1.84
C VAL A 123 -2.40 -1.53 -2.25
N GLN A 124 -3.25 -1.79 -3.24
CA GLN A 124 -3.50 -3.15 -3.72
C GLN A 124 -2.25 -3.84 -4.28
N GLN A 125 -1.45 -3.12 -5.06
CA GLN A 125 -0.19 -3.67 -5.59
C GLN A 125 0.83 -3.91 -4.48
N GLN A 126 0.96 -2.98 -3.54
CA GLN A 126 1.83 -3.14 -2.36
C GLN A 126 1.42 -4.35 -1.52
N MET A 127 0.12 -4.54 -1.27
CA MET A 127 -0.40 -5.71 -0.55
C MET A 127 -0.09 -7.03 -1.27
N ARG A 128 -0.15 -7.06 -2.60
CA ARG A 128 0.25 -8.23 -3.39
C ARG A 128 1.75 -8.54 -3.22
N GLU A 129 2.60 -7.53 -3.26
CA GLU A 129 4.04 -7.71 -3.06
C GLU A 129 4.36 -8.19 -1.65
N LEU A 130 3.76 -7.58 -0.62
CA LEU A 130 3.90 -8.04 0.76
C LEU A 130 3.46 -9.49 0.91
N SER A 131 2.33 -9.87 0.30
CA SER A 131 1.83 -11.27 0.34
C SER A 131 2.82 -12.25 -0.28
N ASN A 132 3.45 -11.89 -1.39
CA ASN A 132 4.45 -12.74 -2.04
C ASN A 132 5.74 -12.85 -1.23
N THR A 133 6.19 -11.74 -0.62
CA THR A 133 7.44 -11.70 0.17
C THR A 133 7.32 -12.42 1.50
N LEU A 134 6.18 -12.28 2.18
CA LEU A 134 5.95 -12.80 3.52
C LEU A 134 5.32 -14.20 3.55
N ALA A 135 4.99 -14.77 2.38
CA ALA A 135 4.15 -15.97 2.29
C ALA A 135 2.91 -15.84 3.19
N LEU A 136 2.21 -14.69 3.09
CA LEU A 136 1.10 -14.30 3.96
C LEU A 136 -0.09 -15.24 3.77
N GLY A 137 -0.07 -16.36 4.48
CA GLY A 137 -1.18 -17.33 4.54
C GLY A 137 -2.22 -16.96 5.61
N GLY A 138 -2.77 -15.72 5.58
CA GLY A 138 -3.84 -15.33 6.50
C GLY A 138 -3.36 -14.81 7.87
N GLN A 139 -2.15 -14.26 7.96
CA GLN A 139 -1.66 -13.62 9.17
C GLN A 139 -2.43 -12.31 9.41
N SER A 140 -3.10 -12.22 10.55
CA SER A 140 -3.79 -11.01 11.00
C SER A 140 -3.71 -10.89 12.51
N PHE A 141 -3.90 -9.69 13.05
CA PHE A 141 -3.96 -9.50 14.50
C PHE A 141 -5.10 -10.30 15.15
N SER A 142 -6.19 -10.52 14.44
CA SER A 142 -7.33 -11.33 14.94
C SER A 142 -7.03 -12.83 14.98
N ALA A 143 -6.14 -13.30 14.11
CA ALA A 143 -5.72 -14.71 14.06
C ALA A 143 -4.50 -15.00 14.95
N PHE A 144 -3.94 -13.99 15.63
CA PHE A 144 -2.83 -14.19 16.55
C PHE A 144 -3.30 -14.89 17.82
N ARG A 145 -2.69 -16.01 18.15
CA ARG A 145 -3.11 -16.89 19.26
C ARG A 145 -2.16 -16.77 20.44
N LEU A 146 -2.65 -16.23 21.55
CA LEU A 146 -1.92 -16.09 22.81
C LEU A 146 -1.77 -17.42 23.57
N ASP A 147 -2.62 -18.41 23.26
CA ASP A 147 -2.59 -19.72 23.90
C ASP A 147 -1.35 -20.59 23.55
N TYR A 148 -0.61 -20.22 22.51
CA TYR A 148 0.70 -20.83 22.24
C TYR A 148 1.79 -20.41 23.22
N TYR A 149 1.59 -19.35 24.01
CA TYR A 149 2.56 -18.87 24.98
C TYR A 149 2.22 -19.38 26.37
N SER A 150 3.25 -19.88 27.12
CA SER A 150 3.06 -20.37 28.49
C SER A 150 2.49 -19.28 29.40
N ALA A 151 1.60 -19.70 30.30
CA ALA A 151 1.08 -18.86 31.37
C ALA A 151 2.00 -18.86 32.61
N ASP A 152 2.98 -19.77 32.67
CA ASP A 152 3.92 -19.86 33.78
C ASP A 152 4.88 -18.67 33.77
N VAL A 153 5.16 -18.14 34.95
CA VAL A 153 6.08 -16.99 35.09
C VAL A 153 7.51 -17.44 34.78
N ASP A 154 8.16 -16.75 33.88
CA ASP A 154 9.58 -16.92 33.59
C ASP A 154 10.40 -16.31 34.76
N PRO A 155 11.24 -17.09 35.45
CA PRO A 155 11.99 -16.59 36.61
C PRO A 155 12.96 -15.44 36.30
N ALA A 156 13.50 -15.39 35.07
CA ALA A 156 14.45 -14.36 34.66
C ALA A 156 13.74 -13.06 34.27
N MET A 157 12.50 -13.16 33.74
CA MET A 157 11.73 -12.01 33.24
C MET A 157 10.70 -11.50 34.25
N GLY A 158 10.33 -12.29 35.26
CA GLY A 158 9.35 -11.92 36.30
C GLY A 158 7.91 -11.85 35.84
N ILE A 159 7.62 -12.20 34.55
CA ILE A 159 6.29 -12.27 33.96
C ILE A 159 6.20 -13.50 33.06
N SER A 160 4.99 -13.96 32.77
CA SER A 160 4.83 -15.09 31.85
C SER A 160 5.00 -14.65 30.37
N PRO A 161 5.44 -15.58 29.48
CA PRO A 161 5.49 -15.32 28.04
C PRO A 161 4.14 -14.83 27.50
N ARG A 162 3.01 -15.38 27.98
CA ARG A 162 1.65 -14.98 27.54
C ARG A 162 1.34 -13.54 27.93
N GLN A 163 1.57 -13.14 29.18
CA GLN A 163 1.35 -11.77 29.65
C GLN A 163 2.23 -10.75 28.91
N ASN A 164 3.48 -11.13 28.61
CA ASN A 164 4.36 -10.30 27.81
C ASN A 164 3.81 -10.12 26.39
N MET A 165 3.42 -11.23 25.73
CA MET A 165 2.92 -11.19 24.36
C MET A 165 1.58 -10.48 24.24
N GLU A 166 0.73 -10.50 25.25
CA GLU A 166 -0.49 -9.70 25.31
C GLU A 166 -0.16 -8.20 25.22
N LYS A 167 0.77 -7.71 26.04
CA LYS A 167 1.25 -6.33 26.01
C LYS A 167 1.89 -5.95 24.67
N VAL A 168 2.71 -6.84 24.10
CA VAL A 168 3.36 -6.64 22.81
C VAL A 168 2.31 -6.57 21.69
N LEU A 169 1.33 -7.49 21.68
CA LEU A 169 0.24 -7.52 20.71
C LEU A 169 -0.59 -6.24 20.76
N ASP A 170 -0.99 -5.80 21.96
CA ASP A 170 -1.77 -4.57 22.12
C ASP A 170 -1.01 -3.35 21.66
N HIS A 171 0.30 -3.29 21.95
CA HIS A 171 1.13 -2.20 21.45
C HIS A 171 1.29 -2.23 19.92
N CYS A 172 1.48 -3.41 19.31
CA CYS A 172 1.54 -3.56 17.86
C CYS A 172 0.23 -3.14 17.19
N LYS A 173 -0.93 -3.51 17.75
CA LYS A 173 -2.24 -3.07 17.28
C LYS A 173 -2.40 -1.56 17.37
N ALA A 174 -2.03 -0.95 18.50
CA ALA A 174 -2.09 0.49 18.68
C ALA A 174 -1.17 1.22 17.70
N PHE A 175 0.08 0.76 17.55
CA PHE A 175 1.03 1.30 16.59
C PHE A 175 0.49 1.26 15.15
N ALA A 176 -0.06 0.12 14.72
CA ALA A 176 -0.55 -0.03 13.36
C ALA A 176 -1.82 0.79 13.08
N ARG A 177 -2.78 0.82 14.01
CA ARG A 177 -4.05 1.56 13.87
C ARG A 177 -3.89 3.07 13.91
N GLN A 178 -2.95 3.55 14.71
CA GLN A 178 -2.64 4.99 14.88
C GLN A 178 -1.37 5.37 14.13
N PHE A 179 -1.05 4.62 13.09
CA PHE A 179 0.21 4.78 12.38
C PHE A 179 0.40 6.20 11.88
N ARG A 180 1.59 6.73 12.15
CA ARG A 180 2.13 7.96 11.59
C ARG A 180 3.58 7.70 11.19
N PRO A 181 4.06 8.28 10.08
CA PRO A 181 5.46 8.10 9.67
C PRO A 181 6.47 8.49 10.77
N ASP A 182 6.14 9.52 11.57
CA ASP A 182 6.91 10.01 12.72
C ASP A 182 6.57 9.31 14.06
N GLY A 183 5.78 8.25 14.01
CA GLY A 183 5.24 7.54 15.20
C GLY A 183 6.26 6.71 15.99
N GLY A 184 7.54 6.79 15.65
CA GLY A 184 8.62 6.09 16.32
C GLY A 184 8.97 4.72 15.73
N ASN A 185 9.90 4.02 16.39
CA ASN A 185 10.45 2.77 15.90
C ASN A 185 10.23 1.63 16.88
N LEU A 186 10.11 0.39 16.36
CA LEU A 186 9.97 -0.82 17.19
C LEU A 186 11.16 -1.75 16.96
N LEU A 187 11.65 -2.35 18.05
CA LEU A 187 12.67 -3.40 18.01
C LEU A 187 12.13 -4.67 18.67
N PHE A 188 11.91 -5.71 17.90
CA PHE A 188 11.53 -7.03 18.36
C PHE A 188 12.77 -7.89 18.57
N SER A 189 13.08 -8.24 19.81
CA SER A 189 14.28 -8.99 20.17
C SER A 189 13.91 -10.28 20.89
N GLY A 190 14.50 -11.42 20.48
CA GLY A 190 14.27 -12.70 21.12
C GLY A 190 14.44 -13.89 20.19
N GLY A 191 14.42 -15.10 20.70
CA GLY A 191 14.69 -16.34 19.97
C GLY A 191 13.84 -16.56 18.70
N THR A 192 14.18 -17.60 17.96
CA THR A 192 13.43 -18.00 16.76
C THR A 192 12.04 -18.55 17.11
N GLY A 193 11.09 -18.47 16.16
CA GLY A 193 9.77 -19.09 16.32
C GLY A 193 8.80 -18.43 17.30
N LEU A 194 9.14 -17.26 17.87
CA LEU A 194 8.37 -16.55 18.89
C LEU A 194 7.32 -15.55 18.33
N GLY A 195 7.14 -15.46 17.02
CA GLY A 195 6.09 -14.64 16.41
C GLY A 195 6.52 -13.23 16.00
N LYS A 196 7.81 -12.87 16.03
CA LYS A 196 8.31 -11.55 15.59
C LYS A 196 7.89 -11.23 14.16
N THR A 197 8.25 -12.07 13.20
CA THR A 197 7.87 -11.94 11.77
C THR A 197 6.35 -11.91 11.58
N TYR A 198 5.60 -12.67 12.40
CA TYR A 198 4.14 -12.67 12.34
C TYR A 198 3.57 -11.28 12.70
N LEU A 199 4.00 -10.69 13.81
CA LEU A 199 3.52 -9.36 14.21
C LEU A 199 4.02 -8.27 13.27
N SER A 200 5.25 -8.37 12.75
CA SER A 200 5.75 -7.48 11.70
C SER A 200 4.86 -7.52 10.45
N ALA A 201 4.43 -8.70 10.04
CA ALA A 201 3.52 -8.88 8.91
C ALA A 201 2.12 -8.28 9.17
N CYS A 202 1.57 -8.47 10.38
CA CYS A 202 0.30 -7.86 10.77
C CYS A 202 0.37 -6.32 10.73
N ILE A 203 1.47 -5.75 11.24
CA ILE A 203 1.71 -4.30 11.17
C ILE A 203 1.79 -3.84 9.72
N ALA A 204 2.55 -4.55 8.87
CA ALA A 204 2.69 -4.22 7.45
C ALA A 204 1.34 -4.15 6.74
N GLN A 205 0.46 -5.12 6.98
CA GLN A 205 -0.86 -5.19 6.38
C GLN A 205 -1.76 -4.03 6.81
N GLU A 206 -1.87 -3.79 8.12
CA GLU A 206 -2.74 -2.74 8.67
C GLU A 206 -2.28 -1.35 8.22
N VAL A 207 -0.96 -1.09 8.26
CA VAL A 207 -0.38 0.19 7.81
C VAL A 207 -0.52 0.37 6.30
N SER A 208 -0.35 -0.69 5.51
CA SER A 208 -0.59 -0.63 4.06
C SER A 208 -2.06 -0.37 3.76
N ALA A 209 -2.99 -0.99 4.49
CA ALA A 209 -4.43 -0.78 4.33
C ALA A 209 -4.85 0.67 4.66
N SER A 210 -4.11 1.37 5.52
CA SER A 210 -4.30 2.79 5.83
C SER A 210 -3.59 3.74 4.85
N GLU A 211 -3.27 3.26 3.65
CA GLU A 211 -2.73 4.03 2.52
C GLU A 211 -1.32 4.60 2.71
N HIS A 212 -0.53 4.01 3.62
CA HIS A 212 0.88 4.35 3.78
C HIS A 212 1.79 3.41 2.98
N SER A 213 2.93 3.93 2.55
CA SER A 213 3.93 3.12 1.88
C SER A 213 4.69 2.24 2.87
N VAL A 214 4.71 0.94 2.61
CA VAL A 214 5.38 -0.06 3.45
C VAL A 214 6.37 -0.84 2.60
N VAL A 215 7.60 -0.93 3.08
CA VAL A 215 8.61 -1.84 2.52
C VAL A 215 8.98 -2.87 3.56
N TYR A 216 8.88 -4.14 3.20
CA TYR A 216 9.33 -5.28 4.01
C TYR A 216 10.46 -6.00 3.30
N ASP A 217 11.58 -6.16 3.99
CA ASP A 217 12.68 -7.00 3.50
C ASP A 217 13.54 -7.51 4.67
N THR A 218 14.35 -8.52 4.42
CA THR A 218 15.32 -8.99 5.40
C THR A 218 16.55 -8.09 5.45
N ALA A 219 17.18 -7.97 6.62
CA ALA A 219 18.43 -7.21 6.75
C ALA A 219 19.50 -7.65 5.74
N VAL A 220 19.59 -8.97 5.48
CA VAL A 220 20.51 -9.54 4.49
C VAL A 220 20.23 -8.99 3.09
N ASN A 221 18.98 -8.96 2.66
CA ASN A 221 18.60 -8.49 1.33
C ASN A 221 18.81 -6.98 1.20
N ILE A 222 18.41 -6.22 2.20
CA ILE A 222 18.60 -4.76 2.23
C ILE A 222 20.07 -4.43 2.04
N LEU A 223 20.96 -4.99 2.86
CA LEU A 223 22.39 -4.70 2.81
C LEU A 223 23.03 -5.17 1.48
N ARG A 224 22.60 -6.33 0.96
CA ARG A 224 23.04 -6.81 -0.37
C ARG A 224 22.67 -5.83 -1.50
N ARG A 225 21.49 -5.22 -1.46
CA ARG A 225 21.08 -4.24 -2.48
C ARG A 225 21.89 -2.96 -2.40
N PHE A 226 22.20 -2.46 -1.20
CA PHE A 226 23.09 -1.31 -1.01
C PHE A 226 24.52 -1.61 -1.48
N GLU A 227 25.02 -2.83 -1.24
CA GLU A 227 26.34 -3.25 -1.76
C GLU A 227 26.34 -3.31 -3.29
N GLN A 228 25.27 -3.85 -3.89
CA GLN A 228 25.13 -3.91 -5.36
C GLN A 228 25.06 -2.53 -6.01
N GLU A 229 24.33 -1.58 -5.39
CA GLU A 229 24.23 -0.20 -5.89
C GLU A 229 25.60 0.44 -6.01
N LYS A 230 26.49 0.22 -5.05
CA LYS A 230 27.84 0.80 -5.05
C LYS A 230 28.69 0.35 -6.25
N PHE A 231 28.46 -0.88 -6.73
CA PHE A 231 29.24 -1.46 -7.84
C PHE A 231 28.53 -1.32 -9.19
N ARG A 232 27.29 -0.84 -9.23
CA ARG A 232 26.51 -0.56 -10.43
C ARG A 232 26.50 0.93 -10.72
N THR A 233 26.70 1.26 -12.00
CA THR A 233 26.67 2.65 -12.50
C THR A 233 25.36 3.04 -13.14
N ASP A 234 24.37 2.14 -13.14
CA ASP A 234 23.06 2.36 -13.74
C ASP A 234 22.06 3.00 -12.75
N ASP A 235 21.18 3.87 -13.25
CA ASP A 235 20.19 4.58 -12.43
C ASP A 235 19.16 3.65 -11.79
N THR A 236 18.97 2.43 -12.31
CA THR A 236 18.01 1.45 -11.77
C THR A 236 18.40 0.97 -10.37
N ALA A 237 19.71 0.82 -10.09
CA ALA A 237 20.20 0.40 -8.78
C ALA A 237 19.92 1.45 -7.69
N ARG A 238 20.04 2.74 -8.04
CA ARG A 238 19.76 3.85 -7.10
C ARG A 238 18.30 3.92 -6.67
N ASP A 239 17.38 3.59 -7.56
CA ASP A 239 15.96 3.58 -7.26
C ASP A 239 15.58 2.42 -6.33
N GLU A 240 16.28 1.28 -6.43
CA GLU A 240 16.04 0.11 -5.56
C GLU A 240 16.36 0.37 -4.09
N THR A 241 17.36 1.19 -3.77
CA THR A 241 17.74 1.49 -2.37
C THR A 241 16.98 2.68 -1.81
N ARG A 242 16.60 3.66 -2.63
CA ARG A 242 15.78 4.81 -2.23
C ARG A 242 14.46 4.41 -1.58
N ARG A 243 13.87 3.27 -1.99
CA ARG A 243 12.63 2.78 -1.39
C ARG A 243 12.75 2.51 0.11
N TYR A 244 13.89 1.97 0.58
CA TYR A 244 14.13 1.70 2.00
C TYR A 244 14.25 2.98 2.83
N ILE A 245 14.74 4.06 2.21
CA ILE A 245 14.87 5.37 2.86
C ILE A 245 13.55 6.13 2.83
N GLY A 246 12.84 6.10 1.70
CA GLY A 246 11.69 6.97 1.42
C GLY A 246 10.34 6.46 1.90
N CYS A 247 10.15 5.16 2.10
CA CYS A 247 8.87 4.60 2.54
C CYS A 247 8.46 5.12 3.93
N ASP A 248 7.16 5.17 4.19
CA ASP A 248 6.61 5.61 5.48
C ASP A 248 6.95 4.63 6.60
N LEU A 249 6.85 3.33 6.31
CA LEU A 249 7.24 2.25 7.21
C LEU A 249 8.25 1.31 6.54
N LEU A 250 9.42 1.15 7.14
CA LEU A 250 10.36 0.08 6.81
C LEU A 250 10.23 -1.05 7.84
N ILE A 251 10.08 -2.28 7.36
CA ILE A 251 10.21 -3.47 8.19
C ILE A 251 11.48 -4.20 7.77
N MET A 252 12.45 -4.21 8.68
CA MET A 252 13.74 -4.91 8.53
C MET A 252 13.69 -6.18 9.37
N ASP A 253 13.53 -7.33 8.72
CA ASP A 253 13.42 -8.61 9.41
C ASP A 253 14.78 -9.30 9.53
N ASP A 254 14.94 -10.08 10.61
CA ASP A 254 16.12 -10.91 10.90
C ASP A 254 17.46 -10.13 10.92
N LEU A 255 17.47 -8.94 11.54
CA LEU A 255 18.73 -8.23 11.81
C LEU A 255 19.63 -9.10 12.70
N GLY A 256 20.87 -9.30 12.30
CA GLY A 256 21.84 -10.17 12.97
C GLY A 256 22.17 -11.45 12.19
N CYS A 257 21.44 -11.73 11.10
CA CYS A 257 21.72 -12.87 10.21
C CYS A 257 22.66 -12.52 9.05
N GLU A 258 22.89 -11.23 8.81
CA GLU A 258 23.76 -10.74 7.72
C GLU A 258 25.25 -10.97 8.04
N THR A 259 26.05 -11.07 6.95
CA THR A 259 27.51 -11.04 7.07
C THR A 259 27.96 -9.59 7.24
N LEU A 260 28.68 -9.31 8.32
CA LEU A 260 29.19 -7.97 8.59
C LEU A 260 30.47 -7.70 7.80
N SER A 261 30.46 -6.64 7.02
CA SER A 261 31.64 -6.03 6.42
C SER A 261 31.72 -4.55 6.87
N PRO A 262 32.86 -3.87 6.72
CA PRO A 262 32.95 -2.43 6.98
C PRO A 262 31.91 -1.64 6.18
N TYR A 263 31.57 -2.08 4.97
CA TYR A 263 30.56 -1.46 4.13
C TYR A 263 29.14 -1.70 4.65
N SER A 264 28.78 -2.94 4.95
CA SER A 264 27.44 -3.25 5.45
C SER A 264 27.14 -2.51 6.79
N MET A 265 28.16 -2.35 7.64
CA MET A 265 28.05 -1.55 8.88
C MET A 265 27.79 -0.06 8.59
N THR A 266 28.49 0.50 7.60
CA THR A 266 28.28 1.91 7.20
C THR A 266 26.89 2.09 6.61
N PHE A 267 26.47 1.22 5.70
CA PHE A 267 25.12 1.29 5.10
C PHE A 267 24.02 1.13 6.13
N LEU A 268 24.14 0.20 7.07
CA LEU A 268 23.16 0.02 8.13
C LEU A 268 23.05 1.29 8.99
N TYR A 269 24.19 1.87 9.37
CA TYR A 269 24.20 3.14 10.10
C TYR A 269 23.54 4.25 9.32
N ASP A 270 23.90 4.44 8.05
CA ASP A 270 23.37 5.50 7.19
C ASP A 270 21.87 5.33 6.96
N LEU A 271 21.40 4.11 6.72
CA LEU A 271 19.97 3.81 6.57
C LEU A 271 19.20 4.19 7.85
N LEU A 272 19.62 3.68 9.01
CA LEU A 272 18.95 3.97 10.28
C LEU A 272 19.00 5.47 10.59
N ASN A 273 20.16 6.11 10.42
CA ASN A 273 20.33 7.53 10.69
C ASN A 273 19.46 8.40 9.76
N THR A 274 19.46 8.11 8.47
CA THR A 274 18.69 8.89 7.49
C THR A 274 17.19 8.77 7.75
N ARG A 275 16.70 7.57 8.09
CA ARG A 275 15.30 7.38 8.44
C ARG A 275 14.91 8.12 9.72
N LEU A 276 15.76 8.08 10.75
CA LEU A 276 15.55 8.84 11.99
C LEU A 276 15.49 10.36 11.75
N VAL A 277 16.44 10.90 10.99
CA VAL A 277 16.47 12.34 10.64
C VAL A 277 15.22 12.73 9.84
N ASN A 278 14.77 11.87 8.94
CA ASN A 278 13.57 12.08 8.14
C ASN A 278 12.27 11.73 8.87
N GLN A 279 12.33 11.37 10.15
CA GLN A 279 11.18 10.97 10.96
C GLN A 279 10.35 9.86 10.29
N LYS A 280 11.01 8.82 9.78
CA LYS A 280 10.39 7.67 9.12
C LYS A 280 10.41 6.44 10.02
N ALA A 281 9.23 5.87 10.29
CA ALA A 281 9.06 4.74 11.18
C ALA A 281 9.77 3.47 10.67
N THR A 282 10.40 2.75 11.59
CA THR A 282 11.09 1.49 11.29
C THR A 282 10.70 0.42 12.31
N VAL A 283 10.34 -0.75 11.85
CA VAL A 283 10.16 -1.96 12.67
C VAL A 283 11.32 -2.91 12.37
N ILE A 284 12.05 -3.30 13.39
CA ILE A 284 13.21 -4.18 13.27
C ILE A 284 12.95 -5.44 14.06
N SER A 285 13.16 -6.63 13.47
CA SER A 285 13.21 -7.87 14.21
C SER A 285 14.63 -8.42 14.28
N THR A 286 14.98 -9.04 15.39
CA THR A 286 16.28 -9.68 15.60
C THR A 286 16.16 -10.90 16.50
N ASN A 287 17.00 -11.91 16.23
CA ASN A 287 17.16 -13.06 17.11
C ASN A 287 18.18 -12.82 18.25
N LEU A 288 18.86 -11.68 18.21
CA LEU A 288 19.88 -11.29 19.17
C LEU A 288 19.24 -10.57 20.37
N ASN A 289 19.77 -10.83 21.56
CA ASN A 289 19.46 -10.04 22.76
C ASN A 289 20.31 -8.74 22.79
N PRO A 290 20.00 -7.77 23.68
CA PRO A 290 20.73 -6.51 23.76
C PRO A 290 22.25 -6.66 23.97
N VAL A 291 22.67 -7.68 24.70
CA VAL A 291 24.12 -7.94 24.95
C VAL A 291 24.80 -8.41 23.67
N GLU A 292 24.15 -9.27 22.92
CA GLU A 292 24.64 -9.77 21.63
C GLU A 292 24.65 -8.66 20.58
N LEU A 293 23.61 -7.82 20.53
CA LEU A 293 23.57 -6.64 19.65
C LEU A 293 24.74 -5.70 19.93
N LYS A 294 25.06 -5.44 21.22
CA LYS A 294 26.19 -4.60 21.62
C LYS A 294 27.54 -5.17 21.19
N LYS A 295 27.67 -6.52 21.18
CA LYS A 295 28.89 -7.18 20.73
C LYS A 295 29.04 -7.21 19.21
N ARG A 296 27.91 -7.26 18.51
CA ARG A 296 27.90 -7.46 17.07
C ARG A 296 28.04 -6.16 16.28
N TYR A 297 27.39 -5.09 16.76
CA TYR A 297 27.33 -3.81 16.03
C TYR A 297 28.21 -2.74 16.67
N SER A 298 28.52 -1.70 15.86
CA SER A 298 29.25 -0.55 16.38
C SER A 298 28.47 0.16 17.51
N PRO A 299 29.15 0.86 18.42
CA PRO A 299 28.49 1.63 19.47
C PRO A 299 27.45 2.61 18.94
N GLN A 300 27.65 3.17 17.75
CA GLN A 300 26.75 4.12 17.10
C GLN A 300 25.45 3.44 16.66
N ILE A 301 25.52 2.27 16.01
CA ILE A 301 24.34 1.49 15.61
C ILE A 301 23.59 1.00 16.84
N PHE A 302 24.32 0.44 17.82
CA PHE A 302 23.71 -0.05 19.06
C PHE A 302 22.97 1.06 19.81
N SER A 303 23.58 2.25 19.93
CA SER A 303 22.96 3.41 20.57
C SER A 303 21.65 3.81 19.90
N ARG A 304 21.57 3.78 18.56
CA ARG A 304 20.33 4.07 17.83
C ARG A 304 19.28 3.00 18.04
N LEU A 305 19.65 1.72 17.96
CA LEU A 305 18.71 0.62 18.19
C LEU A 305 18.08 0.67 19.58
N MET A 306 18.88 0.98 20.60
CA MET A 306 18.41 0.98 21.99
C MET A 306 17.80 2.32 22.43
N GLY A 307 18.26 3.44 21.86
CA GLY A 307 17.80 4.78 22.23
C GLY A 307 16.59 5.26 21.44
N GLU A 308 16.48 4.86 20.17
CA GLU A 308 15.45 5.37 19.25
C GLU A 308 14.36 4.35 18.93
N CYS A 309 14.52 3.09 19.33
CA CYS A 309 13.52 2.05 19.13
C CYS A 309 12.91 1.60 20.45
N ARG A 310 11.60 1.44 20.48
CA ARG A 310 10.94 0.80 21.60
C ARG A 310 11.19 -0.70 21.57
N LEU A 311 11.94 -1.20 22.55
CA LEU A 311 12.29 -2.60 22.66
C LEU A 311 11.09 -3.44 23.14
N HIS A 312 10.80 -4.51 22.41
CA HIS A 312 9.85 -5.55 22.77
C HIS A 312 10.58 -6.88 22.88
N PRO A 313 10.77 -7.42 24.08
CA PRO A 313 11.35 -8.73 24.26
C PRO A 313 10.37 -9.84 23.89
N PHE A 314 10.84 -10.86 23.17
CA PHE A 314 10.12 -12.09 22.86
C PHE A 314 10.85 -13.25 23.55
N PHE A 315 10.16 -13.98 24.40
CA PHE A 315 10.70 -15.12 25.12
C PHE A 315 9.64 -16.21 25.31
N GLY A 316 10.09 -17.43 25.61
CA GLY A 316 9.26 -18.62 25.70
C GLY A 316 9.71 -19.71 24.71
N GLU A 317 8.83 -20.68 24.43
CA GLU A 317 9.12 -21.80 23.56
C GLU A 317 8.87 -21.47 22.08
N ASP A 318 9.60 -22.15 21.18
CA ASP A 318 9.40 -22.02 19.73
C ASP A 318 8.01 -22.55 19.31
N ILE A 319 7.12 -21.65 18.87
CA ILE A 319 5.73 -21.97 18.47
C ILE A 319 5.71 -22.90 17.24
N ARG A 320 6.73 -22.83 16.37
CA ARG A 320 6.81 -23.71 15.19
C ARG A 320 6.97 -25.18 15.60
N LEU A 321 7.69 -25.40 16.71
CA LEU A 321 7.87 -26.76 17.28
C LEU A 321 6.60 -27.21 18.01
N LEU A 322 5.91 -26.31 18.71
CA LEU A 322 4.64 -26.61 19.37
C LEU A 322 3.56 -27.03 18.37
N LYS A 323 3.44 -26.32 17.24
CA LYS A 323 2.45 -26.65 16.18
C LYS A 323 2.67 -28.01 15.51
N LYS A 324 3.86 -28.59 15.59
CA LYS A 324 4.13 -29.94 15.06
C LYS A 324 3.75 -31.05 16.04
N ARG A 325 3.42 -30.71 17.28
CA ARG A 325 3.02 -31.67 18.32
C ARG A 325 1.50 -31.88 18.38
N PHE A 326 0.76 -31.08 17.61
CA PHE A 326 -0.67 -31.15 17.42
C PHE A 326 -1.00 -31.34 15.93
#